data_ab5484ba27a70edf4a627483d2574967
#
_entry.id   ab5484ba27a70edf4a627483d2574967
#
_cell.length_a   1.000
_cell.length_b   1.000
_cell.length_c   1.000
_cell.angle_alpha   90.00
_cell.angle_beta   90.00
_cell.angle_gamma   90.00
#
_symmetry.space_group_name_H-M   'P 1'
#
loop_
_entity.id
_entity.type
_entity.pdbx_description
1 polymer ?
#
loop_
_entity_poly.entity_id
_entity_poly.type
_entity_poly.pdbx_seq_one_letter_code
_entity_poly.pdbx_strand_id
1 'polypeptide(L)'
;LLKRKNLNQICLLYLRSWGMKSNYKQLGQFIRQVDVRNSEGKEENLLGVSVQKKFIPSIANTVGTDFKKYKVVKKGQFTYIPDTSRRGDKIGIALLEDYEEGLVSNVYTVFEIIDEKQLIPEYLMLWFSRPEFDRYARFKSHGSVREVMDWDEMCKVELPVPPYEKQKEIVDGYKAITERIALKQKINDNLAA
;
A
#
# COMPACT_ATOMS: atom_id res chain seq x y z
N LEU A 1 16.90 20.17 8.79
CA LEU A 1 15.66 19.85 8.05
C LEU A 1 15.96 18.96 6.84
N LEU A 2 16.34 17.70 7.09
CA LEU A 2 16.38 16.66 6.04
C LEU A 2 14.93 16.22 5.82
N LYS A 3 14.27 16.84 4.86
CA LYS A 3 12.90 16.60 4.48
C LYS A 3 12.69 15.11 4.12
N ARG A 4 11.58 14.51 4.56
CA ARG A 4 11.06 13.18 4.19
C ARG A 4 11.17 12.81 2.68
N LYS A 5 11.44 13.79 1.81
CA LYS A 5 11.69 13.61 0.37
C LYS A 5 12.92 12.75 0.03
N ASN A 6 13.91 12.65 0.93
CA ASN A 6 15.17 11.96 0.61
C ASN A 6 15.16 10.43 0.85
N LEU A 7 14.27 9.91 1.69
CA LEU A 7 14.20 8.46 1.93
C LEU A 7 13.68 7.69 0.73
N ASN A 8 12.62 8.21 0.09
CA ASN A 8 12.14 7.64 -1.16
C ASN A 8 13.19 7.74 -2.27
N GLN A 9 14.06 8.76 -2.26
CA GLN A 9 15.15 8.88 -3.23
C GLN A 9 16.31 7.90 -2.96
N ILE A 10 16.61 7.57 -1.72
CA ILE A 10 17.63 6.56 -1.39
C ILE A 10 17.14 5.18 -1.82
N CYS A 11 15.89 4.83 -1.53
CA CYS A 11 15.27 3.62 -2.04
C CYS A 11 15.23 3.59 -3.57
N LEU A 12 14.98 4.74 -4.22
CA LEU A 12 15.02 4.92 -5.66
C LEU A 12 16.41 4.73 -6.27
N LEU A 13 17.47 5.17 -5.60
CA LEU A 13 18.84 4.96 -6.06
C LEU A 13 19.22 3.48 -5.99
N TYR A 14 18.80 2.77 -4.94
CA TYR A 14 18.96 1.31 -4.84
C TYR A 14 18.17 0.58 -5.92
N LEU A 15 16.92 0.96 -6.17
CA LEU A 15 16.10 0.35 -7.22
C LEU A 15 16.56 0.74 -8.64
N ARG A 16 17.15 1.92 -8.84
CA ARG A 16 17.73 2.35 -10.13
C ARG A 16 19.03 1.63 -10.49
N SER A 17 19.84 1.26 -9.50
CA SER A 17 21.08 0.49 -9.75
C SER A 17 20.81 -0.93 -10.29
N TRP A 18 19.54 -1.37 -10.22
CA TRP A 18 19.05 -2.65 -10.76
C TRP A 18 18.40 -2.54 -12.13
N GLY A 19 18.75 -1.53 -12.89
CA GLY A 19 18.21 -1.12 -14.18
C GLY A 19 18.35 -2.10 -15.34
N MET A 20 18.10 -3.39 -15.15
CA MET A 20 17.87 -4.31 -16.25
C MET A 20 16.37 -4.56 -16.39
N LYS A 21 15.77 -4.04 -17.45
CA LYS A 21 14.38 -4.29 -17.87
C LYS A 21 14.02 -5.80 -17.98
N SER A 22 15.01 -6.68 -18.00
CA SER A 22 14.82 -8.13 -18.09
C SER A 22 14.17 -8.80 -16.87
N ASN A 23 14.14 -8.13 -15.70
CA ASN A 23 13.58 -8.67 -14.46
C ASN A 23 12.21 -8.10 -14.09
N TYR A 24 11.59 -7.31 -14.96
CA TYR A 24 10.24 -6.81 -14.75
C TYR A 24 9.23 -7.91 -15.06
N LYS A 25 8.28 -8.09 -14.15
CA LYS A 25 7.18 -9.04 -14.25
C LYS A 25 5.86 -8.36 -13.97
N GLN A 26 4.79 -8.85 -14.56
CA GLN A 26 3.45 -8.35 -14.27
C GLN A 26 3.01 -8.76 -12.88
N LEU A 27 2.47 -7.80 -12.13
CA LEU A 27 2.05 -7.97 -10.75
C LEU A 27 0.97 -9.04 -10.58
N GLY A 28 0.06 -9.16 -11.56
CA GLY A 28 -1.02 -10.14 -11.56
C GLY A 28 -0.58 -11.61 -11.43
N GLN A 29 0.70 -11.91 -11.71
CA GLN A 29 1.26 -13.26 -11.50
C GLN A 29 1.49 -13.58 -10.02
N PHE A 30 1.54 -12.57 -9.16
CA PHE A 30 1.94 -12.70 -7.76
C PHE A 30 0.83 -12.37 -6.77
N ILE A 31 -0.29 -11.81 -7.23
CA ILE A 31 -1.36 -11.33 -6.37
C ILE A 31 -2.70 -11.97 -6.73
N ARG A 32 -3.57 -12.07 -5.75
CA ARG A 32 -4.97 -12.44 -5.94
C ARG A 32 -5.89 -11.53 -5.14
N GLN A 33 -7.07 -11.29 -5.69
CA GLN A 33 -8.11 -10.54 -5.00
C GLN A 33 -8.74 -11.37 -3.90
N VAL A 34 -9.08 -10.71 -2.79
CA VAL A 34 -9.77 -11.29 -1.64
C VAL A 34 -11.10 -10.54 -1.43
N ASP A 35 -12.20 -11.26 -1.29
CA ASP A 35 -13.51 -10.67 -1.03
C ASP A 35 -14.21 -11.41 0.13
N VAL A 36 -13.66 -11.27 1.32
CA VAL A 36 -14.26 -11.80 2.56
C VAL A 36 -15.19 -10.74 3.15
N ARG A 37 -16.46 -11.07 3.29
CA ARG A 37 -17.47 -10.17 3.83
C ARG A 37 -17.61 -10.33 5.34
N ASN A 38 -17.92 -9.22 6.01
CA ASN A 38 -18.22 -9.19 7.44
C ASN A 38 -19.64 -9.72 7.73
N SER A 39 -19.85 -11.01 7.46
CA SER A 39 -21.16 -11.66 7.57
C SER A 39 -21.79 -11.56 8.97
N GLU A 40 -20.95 -11.49 10.00
CA GLU A 40 -21.36 -11.35 11.41
C GLU A 40 -21.81 -9.92 11.75
N GLY A 41 -21.49 -8.93 10.92
CA GLY A 41 -21.83 -7.53 11.17
C GLY A 41 -21.04 -6.90 12.33
N LYS A 42 -19.80 -7.36 12.58
CA LYS A 42 -18.90 -6.75 13.58
C LYS A 42 -18.65 -5.28 13.24
N GLU A 43 -18.53 -4.44 14.27
CA GLU A 43 -18.32 -2.99 14.13
C GLU A 43 -16.95 -2.55 14.65
N GLU A 44 -16.02 -3.50 14.80
CA GLU A 44 -14.70 -3.26 15.36
C GLU A 44 -13.67 -2.98 14.26
N ASN A 45 -12.64 -2.20 14.60
CA ASN A 45 -11.48 -1.92 13.72
C ASN A 45 -11.87 -1.42 12.32
N LEU A 46 -12.77 -0.43 12.26
CA LEU A 46 -13.14 0.20 11.00
C LEU A 46 -11.98 1.05 10.48
N LEU A 47 -11.46 0.68 9.32
CA LEU A 47 -10.26 1.25 8.73
C LEU A 47 -10.54 1.98 7.42
N GLY A 48 -9.86 3.08 7.24
CA GLY A 48 -9.71 3.78 5.97
C GLY A 48 -8.29 3.68 5.45
N VAL A 49 -8.08 4.00 4.18
CA VAL A 49 -6.76 4.06 3.55
C VAL A 49 -6.44 5.50 3.20
N SER A 50 -5.32 5.99 3.71
CA SER A 50 -4.85 7.36 3.47
C SER A 50 -4.02 7.49 2.20
N VAL A 51 -3.88 8.71 1.69
CA VAL A 51 -2.95 9.05 0.59
C VAL A 51 -1.48 8.97 1.01
N GLN A 52 -1.18 8.88 2.31
CA GLN A 52 0.14 8.54 2.82
C GLN A 52 0.44 7.03 2.77
N LYS A 53 -0.49 6.26 2.18
CA LYS A 53 -0.36 4.80 1.99
C LYS A 53 -0.26 4.03 3.30
N LYS A 54 -1.13 4.41 4.24
CA LYS A 54 -1.27 3.77 5.55
C LYS A 54 -2.74 3.55 5.86
N PHE A 55 -3.01 2.51 6.62
CA PHE A 55 -4.30 2.38 7.28
C PHE A 55 -4.44 3.45 8.36
N ILE A 56 -5.62 3.98 8.49
CA ILE A 56 -6.03 4.96 9.52
C ILE A 56 -7.40 4.54 10.06
N PRO A 57 -7.74 4.85 11.31
CA PRO A 57 -9.10 4.71 11.78
C PRO A 57 -10.07 5.45 10.85
N SER A 58 -11.18 4.81 10.49
CA SER A 58 -12.15 5.44 9.60
C SER A 58 -12.82 6.63 10.29
N ILE A 59 -12.90 7.74 9.59
CA ILE A 59 -13.61 8.96 10.01
C ILE A 59 -15.00 9.03 9.38
N ALA A 60 -15.45 7.97 8.69
CA ALA A 60 -16.75 7.95 8.04
C ALA A 60 -17.89 7.97 9.07
N ASN A 61 -18.95 8.68 8.75
CA ASN A 61 -20.18 8.58 9.54
C ASN A 61 -20.80 7.19 9.33
N THR A 62 -20.92 6.43 10.40
CA THR A 62 -21.40 5.04 10.38
C THR A 62 -22.88 4.90 10.75
N VAL A 63 -23.56 6.00 11.07
CA VAL A 63 -25.00 5.97 11.41
C VAL A 63 -25.82 5.44 10.26
N GLY A 64 -26.54 4.33 10.50
CA GLY A 64 -27.35 3.66 9.48
C GLY A 64 -26.56 2.81 8.46
N THR A 65 -25.28 2.58 8.73
CA THR A 65 -24.43 1.78 7.85
C THR A 65 -24.65 0.28 8.08
N ASP A 66 -24.83 -0.47 7.00
CA ASP A 66 -24.89 -1.92 7.04
C ASP A 66 -23.46 -2.51 6.99
N PHE A 67 -22.91 -2.84 8.17
CA PHE A 67 -21.56 -3.38 8.29
C PHE A 67 -21.38 -4.76 7.66
N LYS A 68 -22.45 -5.51 7.41
CA LYS A 68 -22.37 -6.79 6.69
C LYS A 68 -21.87 -6.66 5.25
N LYS A 69 -21.97 -5.46 4.68
CA LYS A 69 -21.44 -5.15 3.35
C LYS A 69 -19.96 -4.85 3.33
N TYR A 70 -19.37 -4.59 4.49
CA TYR A 70 -17.94 -4.31 4.60
C TYR A 70 -17.11 -5.56 4.32
N LYS A 71 -15.87 -5.33 3.91
CA LYS A 71 -14.89 -6.40 3.68
C LYS A 71 -13.96 -6.51 4.87
N VAL A 72 -13.60 -7.74 5.20
CA VAL A 72 -12.56 -8.05 6.17
C VAL A 72 -11.21 -8.00 5.46
N VAL A 73 -10.27 -7.28 6.03
CA VAL A 73 -8.86 -7.29 5.63
C VAL A 73 -8.03 -7.85 6.77
N LYS A 74 -7.09 -8.73 6.48
CA LYS A 74 -6.21 -9.40 7.45
C LYS A 74 -4.78 -8.90 7.31
N LYS A 75 -4.00 -9.09 8.37
CA LYS A 75 -2.57 -8.80 8.38
C LYS A 75 -1.85 -9.44 7.19
N GLY A 76 -0.96 -8.69 6.56
CA GLY A 76 -0.28 -9.09 5.33
C GLY A 76 -1.07 -8.83 4.04
N GLN A 77 -2.34 -8.46 4.15
CA GLN A 77 -3.16 -8.11 2.98
C GLN A 77 -3.09 -6.62 2.67
N PHE A 78 -3.30 -6.33 1.41
CA PHE A 78 -3.37 -4.96 0.87
C PHE A 78 -4.82 -4.54 0.67
N THR A 79 -5.01 -3.24 0.80
CA THR A 79 -6.27 -2.61 0.39
C THR A 79 -5.98 -1.38 -0.44
N TYR A 80 -6.64 -1.23 -1.58
CA TYR A 80 -6.58 0.02 -2.33
C TYR A 80 -7.97 0.55 -2.68
N ILE A 81 -8.01 1.84 -2.94
CA ILE A 81 -9.20 2.57 -3.31
C ILE A 81 -9.14 2.79 -4.82
N PRO A 82 -10.02 2.16 -5.60
CA PRO A 82 -9.97 2.25 -7.06
C PRO A 82 -10.16 3.68 -7.59
N ASP A 83 -10.99 4.49 -6.92
CA ASP A 83 -11.24 5.89 -7.31
C ASP A 83 -10.00 6.75 -7.05
N THR A 84 -9.39 7.28 -8.12
CA THR A 84 -8.22 8.16 -8.10
C THR A 84 -8.57 9.64 -8.24
N SER A 85 -9.76 9.98 -8.74
CA SER A 85 -10.14 11.34 -9.15
C SER A 85 -10.26 12.35 -8.00
N ARG A 86 -10.56 11.88 -6.77
CA ARG A 86 -10.86 12.74 -5.62
C ARG A 86 -9.70 12.90 -4.62
N ARG A 87 -8.53 12.34 -4.93
CA ARG A 87 -7.41 12.23 -3.97
C ARG A 87 -6.16 12.97 -4.41
N GLY A 88 -6.32 13.91 -5.34
CA GLY A 88 -5.19 14.51 -6.03
C GLY A 88 -4.48 13.49 -6.90
N ASP A 89 -3.17 13.61 -7.03
CA ASP A 89 -2.38 12.74 -7.90
C ASP A 89 -1.89 11.46 -7.20
N LYS A 90 -2.63 10.96 -6.18
CA LYS A 90 -2.21 9.81 -5.37
C LYS A 90 -3.29 8.76 -5.26
N ILE A 91 -2.91 7.49 -5.46
CA ILE A 91 -3.77 6.36 -5.14
C ILE A 91 -3.70 6.01 -3.65
N GLY A 92 -4.85 5.80 -3.01
CA GLY A 92 -4.91 5.24 -1.67
C GLY A 92 -4.68 3.73 -1.72
N ILE A 93 -3.54 3.28 -1.22
CA ILE A 93 -3.19 1.86 -1.08
C ILE A 93 -2.38 1.67 0.19
N ALA A 94 -2.60 0.58 0.92
CA ALA A 94 -1.89 0.27 2.15
C ALA A 94 -1.77 -1.24 2.38
N LEU A 95 -0.72 -1.65 3.07
CA LEU A 95 -0.50 -2.98 3.62
C LEU A 95 -0.93 -2.97 5.09
N LEU A 96 -1.69 -3.97 5.53
CA LEU A 96 -2.09 -4.10 6.93
C LEU A 96 -1.00 -4.79 7.74
N GLU A 97 -0.33 -4.01 8.60
CA GLU A 97 0.74 -4.48 9.48
C GLU A 97 0.39 -4.35 10.97
N ASP A 98 -0.38 -3.30 11.34
CA ASP A 98 -0.60 -2.88 12.73
C ASP A 98 -1.75 -3.63 13.42
N TYR A 99 -2.63 -4.29 12.68
CA TYR A 99 -3.81 -5.02 13.19
C TYR A 99 -3.82 -6.43 12.63
N GLU A 100 -4.33 -7.39 13.41
CA GLU A 100 -4.52 -8.77 12.91
C GLU A 100 -5.64 -8.83 11.87
N GLU A 101 -6.72 -8.05 12.08
CA GLU A 101 -7.78 -7.85 11.10
C GLU A 101 -8.45 -6.49 11.27
N GLY A 102 -9.11 -6.03 10.21
CA GLY A 102 -9.91 -4.81 10.22
C GLY A 102 -10.99 -4.82 9.15
N LEU A 103 -11.91 -3.87 9.25
CA LEU A 103 -13.01 -3.71 8.30
C LEU A 103 -12.75 -2.52 7.39
N VAL A 104 -12.97 -2.73 6.09
CA VAL A 104 -12.86 -1.69 5.08
C VAL A 104 -14.13 -1.59 4.26
N SER A 105 -14.37 -0.42 3.69
CA SER A 105 -15.54 -0.19 2.84
C SER A 105 -15.64 -1.20 1.71
N ASN A 106 -16.86 -1.59 1.34
CA ASN A 106 -17.15 -2.51 0.25
C ASN A 106 -16.63 -2.04 -1.13
N VAL A 107 -16.41 -0.74 -1.29
CA VAL A 107 -15.88 -0.15 -2.55
C VAL A 107 -14.37 -0.28 -2.67
N TYR A 108 -13.68 -0.68 -1.60
CA TYR A 108 -12.25 -0.91 -1.63
C TYR A 108 -11.94 -2.30 -2.17
N THR A 109 -10.81 -2.45 -2.83
CA THR A 109 -10.31 -3.74 -3.28
C THR A 109 -9.27 -4.25 -2.31
N VAL A 110 -9.51 -5.45 -1.79
CA VAL A 110 -8.56 -6.18 -0.93
C VAL A 110 -7.86 -7.23 -1.77
N PHE A 111 -6.57 -7.39 -1.61
CA PHE A 111 -5.78 -8.41 -2.28
C PHE A 111 -4.60 -8.86 -1.42
N GLU A 112 -4.05 -10.01 -1.77
CA GLU A 112 -2.90 -10.57 -1.08
C GLU A 112 -1.88 -11.13 -2.07
N ILE A 113 -0.67 -11.36 -1.58
CA ILE A 113 0.37 -12.06 -2.33
C ILE A 113 0.09 -13.56 -2.28
N ILE A 114 0.24 -14.23 -3.43
CA ILE A 114 -0.02 -15.68 -3.57
C ILE A 114 1.09 -16.49 -2.88
N ASP A 115 2.33 -16.05 -3.04
CA ASP A 115 3.52 -16.73 -2.51
C ASP A 115 4.56 -15.70 -2.06
N GLU A 116 4.67 -15.51 -0.75
CA GLU A 116 5.60 -14.56 -0.13
C GLU A 116 7.08 -14.93 -0.34
N LYS A 117 7.37 -16.18 -0.73
CA LYS A 117 8.74 -16.57 -1.12
C LYS A 117 9.15 -16.00 -2.47
N GLN A 118 8.18 -15.64 -3.31
CA GLN A 118 8.45 -14.99 -4.61
C GLN A 118 8.39 -13.47 -4.54
N LEU A 119 7.45 -12.92 -3.76
CA LEU A 119 7.28 -11.49 -3.62
C LEU A 119 6.94 -11.15 -2.15
N ILE A 120 7.79 -10.36 -1.50
CA ILE A 120 7.61 -9.94 -0.11
C ILE A 120 6.59 -8.78 -0.04
N PRO A 121 5.56 -8.83 0.85
CA PRO A 121 4.55 -7.78 0.97
C PRO A 121 5.14 -6.39 1.19
N GLU A 122 6.09 -6.25 2.12
CA GLU A 122 6.71 -4.96 2.40
C GLU A 122 7.55 -4.45 1.21
N TYR A 123 8.18 -5.35 0.44
CA TYR A 123 8.88 -4.96 -0.78
C TYR A 123 7.89 -4.39 -1.81
N LEU A 124 6.75 -5.04 -2.01
CA LEU A 124 5.69 -4.53 -2.88
C LEU A 124 5.15 -3.19 -2.37
N MET A 125 4.99 -3.02 -1.05
CA MET A 125 4.55 -1.76 -0.47
C MET A 125 5.55 -0.62 -0.71
N LEU A 126 6.86 -0.90 -0.69
CA LEU A 126 7.89 0.07 -1.07
C LEU A 126 7.74 0.51 -2.54
N TRP A 127 7.41 -0.42 -3.43
CA TRP A 127 7.15 -0.12 -4.84
C TRP A 127 5.94 0.81 -5.00
N PHE A 128 4.83 0.50 -4.32
CA PHE A 128 3.63 1.33 -4.32
C PHE A 128 3.83 2.71 -3.69
N SER A 129 4.78 2.86 -2.78
CA SER A 129 5.06 4.13 -2.10
C SER A 129 5.79 5.14 -2.98
N ARG A 130 6.18 4.76 -4.19
CA ARG A 130 6.90 5.62 -5.13
C ARG A 130 5.96 6.62 -5.82
N PRO A 131 6.40 7.87 -6.02
CA PRO A 131 5.65 8.84 -6.82
C PRO A 131 5.39 8.39 -8.26
N GLU A 132 6.27 7.54 -8.81
CA GLU A 132 6.10 6.96 -10.15
C GLU A 132 4.86 6.07 -10.23
N PHE A 133 4.59 5.31 -9.16
CA PHE A 133 3.39 4.49 -9.10
C PHE A 133 2.12 5.34 -9.03
N ASP A 134 2.13 6.45 -8.28
CA ASP A 134 1.00 7.38 -8.25
C ASP A 134 0.72 7.95 -9.65
N ARG A 135 1.76 8.36 -10.38
CA ARG A 135 1.62 8.84 -11.77
C ARG A 135 1.10 7.75 -12.71
N TYR A 136 1.60 6.51 -12.56
CA TYR A 136 1.13 5.37 -13.33
C TYR A 136 -0.36 5.11 -13.06
N ALA A 137 -0.75 5.02 -11.79
CA ALA A 137 -2.13 4.80 -11.38
C ALA A 137 -3.06 5.88 -11.94
N ARG A 138 -2.65 7.15 -11.90
CA ARG A 138 -3.41 8.27 -12.48
C ARG A 138 -3.55 8.13 -13.99
N PHE A 139 -2.46 7.84 -14.69
CA PHE A 139 -2.46 7.68 -16.15
C PHE A 139 -3.32 6.50 -16.62
N LYS A 140 -3.34 5.41 -15.83
CA LYS A 140 -4.09 4.19 -16.15
C LYS A 140 -5.54 4.21 -15.67
N SER A 141 -5.94 5.21 -14.90
CA SER A 141 -7.32 5.35 -14.46
C SER A 141 -8.22 5.85 -15.58
N HIS A 142 -9.38 5.23 -15.71
CA HIS A 142 -10.36 5.51 -16.76
C HIS A 142 -11.73 5.86 -16.17
N GLY A 143 -12.52 6.61 -16.90
CA GLY A 143 -13.90 6.96 -16.56
C GLY A 143 -14.19 8.45 -16.76
N SER A 144 -15.42 8.75 -17.23
CA SER A 144 -15.85 10.13 -17.52
C SER A 144 -16.30 10.92 -16.30
N VAL A 145 -16.76 10.23 -15.25
CA VAL A 145 -17.27 10.85 -14.01
C VAL A 145 -16.34 10.58 -12.83
N ARG A 146 -15.74 9.40 -12.78
CA ARG A 146 -14.74 8.99 -11.80
C ARG A 146 -13.65 8.22 -12.51
N GLU A 147 -12.44 8.68 -12.38
CA GLU A 147 -11.28 7.94 -12.87
C GLU A 147 -10.98 6.78 -11.91
N VAL A 148 -11.02 5.57 -12.44
CA VAL A 148 -10.88 4.33 -11.67
C VAL A 148 -9.71 3.53 -12.21
N MET A 149 -8.79 3.15 -11.33
CA MET A 149 -7.81 2.12 -11.59
C MET A 149 -8.41 0.78 -11.19
N ASP A 150 -8.90 0.03 -12.17
CA ASP A 150 -9.52 -1.26 -11.94
C ASP A 150 -8.50 -2.37 -11.60
N TRP A 151 -9.02 -3.56 -11.27
CA TRP A 151 -8.19 -4.71 -10.89
C TRP A 151 -7.32 -5.21 -12.05
N ASP A 152 -7.84 -5.18 -13.26
CA ASP A 152 -7.10 -5.65 -14.44
C ASP A 152 -5.91 -4.73 -14.74
N GLU A 153 -6.07 -3.42 -14.57
CA GLU A 153 -4.95 -2.48 -14.69
C GLU A 153 -3.94 -2.64 -13.54
N MET A 154 -4.39 -2.97 -12.31
CA MET A 154 -3.49 -3.32 -11.21
C MET A 154 -2.67 -4.57 -11.54
N CYS A 155 -3.27 -5.59 -12.13
CA CYS A 155 -2.58 -6.81 -12.54
C CYS A 155 -1.53 -6.58 -13.65
N LYS A 156 -1.70 -5.56 -14.49
CA LYS A 156 -0.77 -5.19 -15.57
C LYS A 156 0.42 -4.35 -15.10
N VAL A 157 0.43 -3.91 -13.84
CA VAL A 157 1.58 -3.20 -13.27
C VAL A 157 2.84 -4.04 -13.43
N GLU A 158 3.87 -3.46 -14.03
CA GLU A 158 5.17 -4.11 -14.15
C GLU A 158 6.12 -3.61 -13.06
N LEU A 159 6.77 -4.55 -12.37
CA LEU A 159 7.74 -4.25 -11.33
C LEU A 159 8.93 -5.21 -11.40
N PRO A 160 10.11 -4.79 -10.93
CA PRO A 160 11.24 -5.70 -10.79
C PRO A 160 10.96 -6.68 -9.64
N VAL A 161 11.15 -7.96 -9.89
CA VAL A 161 11.02 -9.03 -8.88
C VAL A 161 12.39 -9.71 -8.74
N PRO A 162 13.30 -9.15 -7.94
CA PRO A 162 14.60 -9.77 -7.69
C PRO A 162 14.45 -11.02 -6.80
N PRO A 163 15.50 -11.85 -6.65
CA PRO A 163 15.50 -12.98 -5.72
C PRO A 163 15.09 -12.57 -4.31
N TYR A 164 14.45 -13.48 -3.58
CA TYR A 164 13.89 -13.24 -2.24
C TYR A 164 14.89 -12.57 -1.28
N GLU A 165 16.12 -13.07 -1.22
CA GLU A 165 17.16 -12.51 -0.33
C GLU A 165 17.45 -11.03 -0.63
N LYS A 166 17.37 -10.64 -1.89
CA LYS A 166 17.57 -9.25 -2.27
C LYS A 166 16.37 -8.36 -1.94
N GLN A 167 15.15 -8.86 -2.08
CA GLN A 167 13.96 -8.16 -1.61
C GLN A 167 14.04 -7.93 -0.10
N LYS A 168 14.44 -8.96 0.65
CA LYS A 168 14.62 -8.88 2.10
C LYS A 168 15.68 -7.86 2.50
N GLU A 169 16.85 -7.88 1.84
CA GLU A 169 17.91 -6.88 2.07
C GLU A 169 17.39 -5.43 1.89
N ILE A 170 16.58 -5.20 0.86
CA ILE A 170 15.98 -3.89 0.57
C ILE A 170 15.00 -3.49 1.68
N VAL A 171 14.13 -4.41 2.10
CA VAL A 171 13.15 -4.18 3.17
C VAL A 171 13.83 -3.90 4.49
N ASP A 172 14.81 -4.73 4.87
CA ASP A 172 15.55 -4.59 6.13
C ASP A 172 16.34 -3.27 6.18
N GLY A 173 16.98 -2.90 5.07
CA GLY A 173 17.66 -1.62 4.93
C GLY A 173 16.72 -0.43 5.07
N TYR A 174 15.54 -0.50 4.47
CA TYR A 174 14.52 0.54 4.61
C TYR A 174 13.99 0.65 6.05
N LYS A 175 13.69 -0.49 6.70
CA LYS A 175 13.23 -0.54 8.10
C LYS A 175 14.27 0.09 9.02
N ALA A 176 15.53 -0.31 8.91
CA ALA A 176 16.61 0.24 9.74
C ALA A 176 16.75 1.77 9.63
N ILE A 177 16.62 2.32 8.42
CA ILE A 177 16.68 3.77 8.21
C ILE A 177 15.45 4.47 8.79
N THR A 178 14.26 3.94 8.58
CA THR A 178 13.00 4.55 9.08
C THR A 178 12.93 4.53 10.61
N GLU A 179 13.32 3.44 11.23
CA GLU A 179 13.41 3.31 12.70
C GLU A 179 14.42 4.29 13.29
N ARG A 180 15.58 4.44 12.67
CA ARG A 180 16.60 5.42 13.10
C ARG A 180 16.10 6.85 13.00
N ILE A 181 15.32 7.18 11.96
CA ILE A 181 14.72 8.51 11.83
C ILE A 181 13.66 8.73 12.90
N ALA A 182 12.79 7.75 13.14
CA ALA A 182 11.77 7.83 14.18
C ALA A 182 12.38 8.01 15.58
N LEU A 183 13.47 7.28 15.86
CA LEU A 183 14.20 7.42 17.12
C LEU A 183 14.81 8.83 17.27
N LYS A 184 15.45 9.35 16.22
CA LYS A 184 16.00 10.71 16.24
C LYS A 184 14.93 11.78 16.42
N GLN A 185 13.75 11.61 15.83
CA GLN A 185 12.62 12.52 16.03
C GLN A 185 12.18 12.52 17.50
N LYS A 186 11.99 11.32 18.10
CA LYS A 186 11.65 11.21 19.54
C LYS A 186 12.67 11.88 20.44
N ILE A 187 13.96 11.73 20.15
CA ILE A 187 15.03 12.40 20.93
C ILE A 187 14.93 13.92 20.79
N ASN A 188 14.73 14.44 19.59
CA ASN A 188 14.61 15.88 19.37
C ASN A 188 13.37 16.47 20.06
N ASP A 189 12.23 15.76 20.00
CA ASP A 189 10.98 16.19 20.66
C ASP A 189 11.16 16.25 22.20
N ASN A 190 11.87 15.25 22.77
CA ASN A 190 12.17 15.23 24.21
C ASN A 190 13.18 16.30 24.66
N LEU A 191 14.07 16.76 23.75
CA LEU A 191 15.01 17.83 24.05
C LEU A 191 14.39 19.23 23.90
N ALA A 192 13.25 19.33 23.21
CA ALA A 192 12.53 20.59 22.99
C ALA A 192 11.42 20.84 24.03
N ALA A 193 11.09 19.84 24.86
CA ALA A 193 10.11 19.91 25.95
C ALA A 193 10.78 20.28 27.28
#